data_6d286ae9b8a82ab06081de3163487a93
#
_entry.id   6d286ae9b8a82ab06081de3163487a93
#
_cell.length_a   1.000
_cell.length_b   1.000
_cell.length_c   1.000
_cell.angle_alpha   90.00
_cell.angle_beta   90.00
_cell.angle_gamma   90.00
#
_symmetry.space_group_name_H-M   'P 1'
#
loop_
_entity.id
_entity.type
_entity.pdbx_description
1 polymer ?
#
loop_
_entity_poly.entity_id
_entity_poly.type
_entity_poly.pdbx_seq_one_letter_code
_entity_poly.pdbx_strand_id
1 'polypeptide(L)'
;MSMMRREGFVGLAILGLALNAAPAAAQVESGSQETYTYVGKLFGDDLTDTKVSGRTPKLDDDVTYGIRYGYNFTNNWGIELSLSQTATSVTNLATRDLDLDLTTLDVDAVWHFNSGSRFVPYVVAGIGYAAANLDGPIRGTVNGQLVSIEDDNGFTLNAGVGAKYFATDRFLLRLEARYRYLDGIVDSFASSLSTVETTLGVGWKF
;
A
#
# COMPACT_ATOMS: atom_id res chain seq x y z
N MET A 1 -21.50 -16.64 -31.87
CA MET A 1 -20.19 -16.08 -32.24
C MET A 1 -19.58 -15.62 -30.91
N SER A 2 -18.76 -16.51 -30.33
CA SER A 2 -18.28 -16.41 -28.94
C SER A 2 -17.00 -15.58 -28.91
N MET A 3 -17.01 -14.44 -28.19
CA MET A 3 -15.80 -13.66 -27.90
C MET A 3 -15.13 -14.24 -26.66
N MET A 4 -14.06 -14.98 -26.86
CA MET A 4 -13.15 -15.43 -25.79
C MET A 4 -12.48 -14.21 -25.13
N ARG A 5 -12.79 -13.97 -23.86
CA ARG A 5 -11.99 -13.10 -22.99
C ARG A 5 -10.62 -13.72 -22.78
N ARG A 6 -9.58 -13.02 -23.21
CA ARG A 6 -8.19 -13.36 -22.90
C ARG A 6 -7.89 -12.85 -21.48
N GLU A 7 -7.86 -13.79 -20.56
CA GLU A 7 -7.26 -13.57 -19.23
C GLU A 7 -5.75 -13.45 -19.40
N GLY A 8 -5.23 -12.22 -19.21
CA GLY A 8 -3.79 -11.97 -19.23
C GLY A 8 -3.15 -12.43 -17.94
N PHE A 9 -2.55 -13.63 -17.94
CA PHE A 9 -1.62 -14.05 -16.89
C PHE A 9 -0.38 -13.15 -16.95
N VAL A 10 -0.24 -12.24 -16.00
CA VAL A 10 1.01 -11.55 -15.75
C VAL A 10 1.90 -12.51 -14.97
N GLY A 11 2.73 -13.22 -15.68
CA GLY A 11 3.76 -14.08 -15.11
C GLY A 11 4.80 -13.22 -14.37
N LEU A 12 4.89 -13.40 -13.06
CA LEU A 12 5.95 -12.85 -12.24
C LEU A 12 7.27 -13.52 -12.60
N ALA A 13 8.03 -12.91 -13.51
CA ALA A 13 9.38 -13.35 -13.83
C ALA A 13 10.31 -12.99 -12.66
N ILE A 14 10.59 -13.96 -11.80
CA ILE A 14 11.66 -13.88 -10.80
C ILE A 14 12.98 -13.89 -11.56
N LEU A 15 13.53 -12.70 -11.81
CA LEU A 15 14.85 -12.54 -12.38
C LEU A 15 15.89 -12.91 -11.30
N GLY A 16 16.40 -14.14 -11.36
CA GLY A 16 17.50 -14.60 -10.52
C GLY A 16 18.79 -13.90 -10.93
N LEU A 17 19.07 -12.75 -10.37
CA LEU A 17 20.38 -12.11 -10.44
C LEU A 17 21.31 -12.83 -9.44
N ALA A 18 22.18 -13.70 -9.93
CA ALA A 18 23.33 -14.21 -9.21
C ALA A 18 24.32 -13.04 -9.01
N LEU A 19 24.22 -12.34 -7.89
CA LEU A 19 25.14 -11.29 -7.51
C LEU A 19 26.36 -11.93 -6.86
N ASN A 20 27.53 -11.73 -7.48
CA ASN A 20 28.83 -12.07 -6.90
C ASN A 20 28.97 -11.35 -5.54
N ALA A 21 28.99 -12.14 -4.45
CA ALA A 21 29.16 -11.66 -3.11
C ALA A 21 30.63 -11.30 -2.86
N ALA A 22 31.00 -10.04 -3.07
CA ALA A 22 32.11 -9.46 -2.32
C ALA A 22 31.70 -9.40 -0.84
N PRO A 23 32.63 -9.55 0.15
CA PRO A 23 32.29 -9.44 1.56
C PRO A 23 31.70 -8.03 1.79
N ALA A 24 30.39 -7.96 1.93
CA ALA A 24 29.69 -6.71 2.17
C ALA A 24 29.69 -6.45 3.67
N ALA A 25 30.12 -5.26 4.07
CA ALA A 25 29.76 -4.73 5.37
C ALA A 25 28.23 -4.81 5.52
N ALA A 26 27.72 -5.03 6.74
CA ALA A 26 26.29 -5.12 6.99
C ALA A 26 25.61 -3.89 6.39
N GLN A 27 24.63 -4.10 5.52
CA GLN A 27 23.94 -3.02 4.83
C GLN A 27 22.85 -2.42 5.74
N VAL A 28 22.22 -3.26 6.57
CA VAL A 28 21.36 -2.82 7.67
C VAL A 28 22.15 -2.96 8.95
N GLU A 29 22.45 -1.83 9.57
CA GLU A 29 23.26 -1.73 10.78
C GLU A 29 22.44 -1.21 11.95
N SER A 30 22.75 -1.68 13.15
CA SER A 30 22.18 -1.11 14.37
C SER A 30 22.48 0.39 14.49
N GLY A 31 21.43 1.18 14.74
CA GLY A 31 21.52 2.64 14.81
C GLY A 31 21.42 3.36 13.46
N SER A 32 21.43 2.66 12.33
CA SER A 32 21.26 3.28 11.02
C SER A 32 19.84 3.79 10.81
N GLN A 33 19.75 4.87 10.04
CA GLN A 33 18.51 5.51 9.63
C GLN A 33 18.37 5.44 8.11
N GLU A 34 17.15 5.35 7.64
CA GLU A 34 16.86 5.26 6.21
C GLU A 34 15.68 6.17 5.87
N THR A 35 15.79 6.89 4.78
CA THR A 35 14.66 7.64 4.21
C THR A 35 14.36 7.13 2.83
N TYR A 36 13.07 7.11 2.47
CA TYR A 36 12.60 6.65 1.16
C TYR A 36 11.59 7.61 0.59
N THR A 37 11.63 7.74 -0.73
CA THR A 37 10.47 8.14 -1.53
C THR A 37 10.06 6.96 -2.38
N TYR A 38 8.77 6.77 -2.58
CA TYR A 38 8.25 5.64 -3.36
C TYR A 38 7.04 6.04 -4.18
N VAL A 39 6.82 5.27 -5.22
CA VAL A 39 5.63 5.27 -6.05
C VAL A 39 5.20 3.82 -6.24
N GLY A 40 3.91 3.60 -6.39
CA GLY A 40 3.37 2.27 -6.56
C GLY A 40 1.97 2.27 -7.13
N LYS A 41 1.39 1.10 -7.09
CA LYS A 41 0.01 0.86 -7.47
C LYS A 41 -0.74 0.23 -6.32
N LEU A 42 -1.87 0.84 -5.99
CA LEU A 42 -2.88 0.27 -5.12
C LEU A 42 -3.85 -0.52 -6.00
N PHE A 43 -4.13 -1.75 -5.61
CA PHE A 43 -5.16 -2.60 -6.20
C PHE A 43 -6.35 -2.58 -5.26
N GLY A 44 -7.42 -1.96 -5.73
CA GLY A 44 -8.66 -1.86 -4.98
C GLY A 44 -9.47 -3.16 -5.03
N ASP A 45 -10.35 -3.33 -4.04
CA ASP A 45 -11.26 -4.46 -3.93
C ASP A 45 -12.72 -3.98 -3.94
N ASP A 46 -13.67 -4.89 -3.96
CA ASP A 46 -15.08 -4.58 -3.87
C ASP A 46 -15.40 -3.96 -2.49
N LEU A 47 -16.05 -2.80 -2.49
CA LEU A 47 -16.37 -2.06 -1.26
C LEU A 47 -17.44 -2.75 -0.42
N THR A 48 -18.27 -3.59 -1.03
CA THR A 48 -19.37 -4.30 -0.36
C THR A 48 -19.88 -5.47 -1.21
N ASP A 49 -20.38 -6.51 -0.56
CA ASP A 49 -21.12 -7.59 -1.22
C ASP A 49 -22.53 -7.16 -1.68
N THR A 50 -23.01 -5.99 -1.22
CA THR A 50 -24.35 -5.49 -1.53
C THR A 50 -24.34 -4.72 -2.85
N LYS A 51 -25.18 -5.16 -3.79
CA LYS A 51 -25.33 -4.48 -5.08
C LYS A 51 -26.12 -3.20 -4.95
N VAL A 52 -25.51 -2.08 -5.34
CA VAL A 52 -26.21 -0.78 -5.50
C VAL A 52 -26.62 -0.65 -6.95
N SER A 53 -27.93 -0.56 -7.21
CA SER A 53 -28.49 -0.53 -8.59
C SER A 53 -28.02 -1.67 -9.49
N GLY A 54 -27.81 -2.89 -8.90
CA GLY A 54 -27.38 -4.08 -9.64
C GLY A 54 -25.87 -4.18 -9.91
N ARG A 55 -25.08 -3.24 -9.44
CA ARG A 55 -23.61 -3.22 -9.55
C ARG A 55 -22.97 -3.20 -8.17
N THR A 56 -21.79 -3.81 -8.03
CA THR A 56 -21.00 -3.79 -6.81
C THR A 56 -20.09 -2.55 -6.87
N PRO A 57 -20.19 -1.60 -5.91
CA PRO A 57 -19.24 -0.51 -5.79
C PRO A 57 -17.84 -1.05 -5.59
N LYS A 58 -16.87 -0.52 -6.31
CA LYS A 58 -15.48 -0.95 -6.29
C LYS A 58 -14.55 0.25 -6.15
N LEU A 59 -13.49 0.09 -5.36
CA LEU A 59 -12.35 1.00 -5.37
C LEU A 59 -11.51 0.72 -6.62
N ASP A 60 -11.21 1.75 -7.40
CA ASP A 60 -10.43 1.59 -8.62
C ASP A 60 -8.93 1.39 -8.30
N ASP A 61 -8.23 0.76 -9.23
CA ASP A 61 -6.79 0.57 -9.13
C ASP A 61 -6.09 1.90 -9.43
N ASP A 62 -5.29 2.42 -8.50
CA ASP A 62 -4.71 3.74 -8.67
C ASP A 62 -3.25 3.86 -8.19
N VAL A 63 -2.65 5.00 -8.51
CA VAL A 63 -1.26 5.30 -8.17
C VAL A 63 -1.17 5.77 -6.73
N THR A 64 -0.29 5.14 -5.97
CA THR A 64 0.09 5.56 -4.62
C THR A 64 1.52 6.10 -4.63
N TYR A 65 1.79 7.11 -3.82
CA TYR A 65 3.13 7.66 -3.61
C TYR A 65 3.29 8.12 -2.17
N GLY A 66 4.55 8.16 -1.72
CA GLY A 66 4.78 8.54 -0.33
C GLY A 66 6.25 8.66 0.04
N ILE A 67 6.42 8.95 1.32
CA ILE A 67 7.72 9.03 1.97
C ILE A 67 7.74 8.09 3.17
N ARG A 68 8.93 7.62 3.53
CA ARG A 68 9.11 6.71 4.65
C ARG A 68 10.42 7.03 5.36
N TYR A 69 10.39 6.96 6.68
CA TYR A 69 11.56 7.10 7.53
C TYR A 69 11.67 5.84 8.40
N GLY A 70 12.84 5.22 8.40
CA GLY A 70 13.14 4.02 9.17
C GLY A 70 14.30 4.22 10.13
N TYR A 71 14.21 3.55 11.28
CA TYR A 71 15.28 3.43 12.26
C TYR A 71 15.52 1.97 12.60
N ASN A 72 16.76 1.50 12.46
CA ASN A 72 17.16 0.13 12.72
C ASN A 72 17.72 -0.02 14.14
N PHE A 73 16.98 -0.63 15.06
CA PHE A 73 17.45 -0.88 16.44
C PHE A 73 18.58 -1.90 16.48
N THR A 74 18.49 -2.89 15.61
CA THR A 74 19.48 -3.94 15.42
C THR A 74 19.68 -4.17 13.93
N ASN A 75 20.58 -5.06 13.57
CA ASN A 75 20.77 -5.45 12.17
C ASN A 75 19.52 -6.13 11.56
N ASN A 76 18.63 -6.64 12.39
CA ASN A 76 17.43 -7.34 11.92
C ASN A 76 16.13 -6.60 12.22
N TRP A 77 16.03 -5.86 13.31
CA TRP A 77 14.82 -5.17 13.72
C TRP A 77 14.89 -3.67 13.51
N GLY A 78 13.86 -3.12 12.93
CA GLY A 78 13.66 -1.69 12.78
C GLY A 78 12.19 -1.29 12.98
N ILE A 79 11.98 0.01 13.03
CA ILE A 79 10.67 0.66 12.99
C ILE A 79 10.64 1.63 11.79
N GLU A 80 9.50 1.76 11.17
CA GLU A 80 9.30 2.71 10.07
C GLU A 80 8.06 3.57 10.31
N LEU A 81 8.15 4.84 9.96
CA LEU A 81 7.04 5.76 9.84
C LEU A 81 6.81 6.03 8.36
N SER A 82 5.60 5.82 7.88
CA SER A 82 5.23 5.95 6.47
C SER A 82 4.07 6.92 6.31
N LEU A 83 4.21 7.85 5.38
CA LEU A 83 3.12 8.73 4.93
C LEU A 83 2.90 8.50 3.45
N SER A 84 1.68 8.15 3.06
CA SER A 84 1.31 7.95 1.65
C SER A 84 0.06 8.70 1.27
N GLN A 85 -0.05 8.95 -0.03
CA GLN A 85 -1.24 9.50 -0.66
C GLN A 85 -1.58 8.69 -1.90
N THR A 86 -2.86 8.40 -2.06
CA THR A 86 -3.43 7.71 -3.22
C THR A 86 -4.63 8.51 -3.69
N ALA A 87 -4.58 9.01 -4.93
CA ALA A 87 -5.74 9.57 -5.57
C ALA A 87 -6.46 8.45 -6.30
N THR A 88 -7.64 8.06 -5.87
CA THR A 88 -8.42 6.96 -6.43
C THR A 88 -9.85 7.38 -6.72
N SER A 89 -10.64 6.50 -7.31
CA SER A 89 -12.04 6.76 -7.61
C SER A 89 -12.90 5.60 -7.15
N VAL A 90 -14.06 5.91 -6.60
CA VAL A 90 -15.11 4.92 -6.34
C VAL A 90 -15.99 4.82 -7.58
N THR A 91 -15.93 3.68 -8.25
CA THR A 91 -16.68 3.40 -9.48
C THR A 91 -17.93 2.58 -9.19
N ASN A 92 -18.81 2.48 -10.19
CA ASN A 92 -20.09 1.74 -10.11
C ASN A 92 -21.11 2.31 -9.10
N LEU A 93 -20.97 3.55 -8.67
CA LEU A 93 -22.04 4.29 -8.02
C LEU A 93 -23.05 4.75 -9.07
N ALA A 94 -24.35 4.68 -8.76
CA ALA A 94 -25.48 4.70 -9.70
C ALA A 94 -25.51 5.81 -10.76
N THR A 95 -24.79 6.94 -10.59
CA THR A 95 -24.87 8.10 -11.50
C THR A 95 -23.55 8.80 -11.80
N ARG A 96 -22.51 8.62 -11.03
CA ARG A 96 -21.24 9.34 -11.17
C ARG A 96 -20.12 8.62 -10.44
N ASP A 97 -18.95 8.51 -11.06
CA ASP A 97 -17.72 8.13 -10.39
C ASP A 97 -17.27 9.29 -9.49
N LEU A 98 -16.68 8.99 -8.36
CA LEU A 98 -16.30 9.95 -7.32
C LEU A 98 -14.82 9.85 -7.05
N ASP A 99 -14.17 10.99 -7.15
CA ASP A 99 -12.75 11.09 -6.80
C ASP A 99 -12.57 11.03 -5.28
N LEU A 100 -11.64 10.20 -4.85
CA LEU A 100 -11.32 9.95 -3.45
C LEU A 100 -9.82 10.12 -3.24
N ASP A 101 -9.44 11.04 -2.37
CA ASP A 101 -8.07 11.18 -1.91
C ASP A 101 -7.88 10.42 -0.59
N LEU A 102 -7.08 9.35 -0.63
CA LEU A 102 -6.74 8.55 0.54
C LEU A 102 -5.34 8.92 1.02
N THR A 103 -5.25 9.45 2.24
CA THR A 103 -3.98 9.72 2.93
C THR A 103 -3.80 8.73 4.06
N THR A 104 -2.66 8.04 4.14
CA THR A 104 -2.37 7.10 5.22
C THR A 104 -1.10 7.47 5.97
N LEU A 105 -1.13 7.30 7.28
CA LEU A 105 0.01 7.41 8.19
C LEU A 105 0.17 6.07 8.93
N ASP A 106 1.29 5.39 8.73
CA ASP A 106 1.55 4.07 9.31
C ASP A 106 2.80 4.09 10.18
N VAL A 107 2.75 3.26 11.24
CA VAL A 107 3.91 2.89 12.06
C VAL A 107 4.08 1.39 11.95
N ASP A 108 5.23 0.97 11.45
CA ASP A 108 5.50 -0.39 11.06
C ASP A 108 6.72 -0.95 11.80
N ALA A 109 6.65 -2.19 12.26
CA ALA A 109 7.80 -2.99 12.64
C ALA A 109 8.34 -3.71 11.39
N VAL A 110 9.67 -3.72 11.24
CA VAL A 110 10.35 -4.35 10.11
C VAL A 110 11.34 -5.39 10.61
N TRP A 111 11.28 -6.58 10.02
CA TRP A 111 12.26 -7.63 10.23
C TRP A 111 13.05 -7.89 8.95
N HIS A 112 14.38 -7.69 9.02
CA HIS A 112 15.30 -7.90 7.92
C HIS A 112 15.94 -9.28 7.99
N PHE A 113 15.95 -9.98 6.87
CA PHE A 113 16.69 -11.22 6.68
C PHE A 113 18.01 -10.91 5.98
N ASN A 114 19.09 -11.61 6.35
CA ASN A 114 20.39 -11.46 5.69
C ASN A 114 20.89 -9.98 5.58
N SER A 115 20.81 -9.27 6.69
CA SER A 115 21.13 -7.84 6.79
C SER A 115 22.57 -7.48 6.37
N GLY A 116 23.48 -8.43 6.35
CA GLY A 116 24.88 -8.26 5.91
C GLY A 116 25.10 -8.32 4.40
N SER A 117 24.07 -8.41 3.58
CA SER A 117 24.21 -8.46 2.12
C SER A 117 23.64 -7.21 1.43
N ARG A 118 24.01 -7.01 0.17
CA ARG A 118 23.43 -5.94 -0.64
C ARG A 118 21.95 -6.17 -0.96
N PHE A 119 21.51 -7.41 -0.94
CA PHE A 119 20.11 -7.79 -1.12
C PHE A 119 19.54 -8.25 0.21
N VAL A 120 18.64 -7.46 0.77
CA VAL A 120 18.07 -7.66 2.10
C VAL A 120 16.57 -7.85 1.98
N PRO A 121 16.07 -9.10 1.96
CA PRO A 121 14.65 -9.38 2.10
C PRO A 121 14.15 -8.95 3.47
N TYR A 122 12.89 -8.57 3.57
CA TYR A 122 12.28 -8.21 4.83
C TYR A 122 10.77 -8.52 4.84
N VAL A 123 10.23 -8.57 6.03
CA VAL A 123 8.80 -8.53 6.29
C VAL A 123 8.47 -7.28 7.11
N VAL A 124 7.28 -6.77 6.93
CA VAL A 124 6.79 -5.58 7.63
C VAL A 124 5.40 -5.85 8.14
N ALA A 125 5.07 -5.33 9.32
CA ALA A 125 3.72 -5.33 9.84
C ALA A 125 3.52 -4.09 10.72
N GLY A 126 2.35 -3.49 10.65
CA GLY A 126 2.10 -2.25 11.36
C GLY A 126 0.63 -1.89 11.49
N ILE A 127 0.44 -0.77 12.14
CA ILE A 127 -0.84 -0.11 12.33
C ILE A 127 -0.76 1.30 11.78
N GLY A 128 -1.89 1.83 11.38
CA GLY A 128 -1.93 3.18 10.86
C GLY A 128 -3.29 3.83 10.98
N TYR A 129 -3.36 5.00 10.42
CA TYR A 129 -4.54 5.82 10.33
C TYR A 129 -4.72 6.28 8.88
N ALA A 130 -5.93 6.14 8.36
CA ALA A 130 -6.27 6.57 7.02
C ALA A 130 -7.33 7.65 7.08
N ALA A 131 -7.14 8.69 6.28
CA ALA A 131 -8.09 9.76 6.05
C ALA A 131 -8.52 9.74 4.59
N ALA A 132 -9.81 9.61 4.36
CA ALA A 132 -10.45 9.64 3.05
C ALA A 132 -11.16 10.97 2.87
N ASN A 133 -10.74 11.76 1.88
CA ASN A 133 -11.37 13.01 1.52
C ASN A 133 -12.11 12.83 0.18
N LEU A 134 -13.38 13.16 0.17
CA LEU A 134 -14.25 13.11 -1.00
C LEU A 134 -14.42 14.49 -1.62
N ASP A 135 -14.42 14.57 -2.95
CA ASP A 135 -14.67 15.84 -3.67
C ASP A 135 -16.17 16.20 -3.61
N GLY A 136 -16.67 16.40 -2.38
CA GLY A 136 -18.02 16.83 -2.04
C GLY A 136 -18.89 15.72 -1.44
N PRO A 137 -19.91 16.10 -0.65
CA PRO A 137 -20.79 15.15 0.03
C PRO A 137 -21.62 14.36 -0.99
N ILE A 138 -21.57 13.04 -0.90
CA ILE A 138 -22.43 12.17 -1.68
C ILE A 138 -23.78 12.09 -0.99
N ARG A 139 -24.82 12.54 -1.67
CA ARG A 139 -26.20 12.37 -1.22
C ARG A 139 -26.90 11.37 -2.11
N GLY A 140 -27.20 10.20 -1.57
CA GLY A 140 -27.92 9.14 -2.26
C GLY A 140 -29.14 8.69 -1.46
N THR A 141 -30.09 8.02 -2.11
CA THR A 141 -31.22 7.40 -1.43
C THR A 141 -31.04 5.89 -1.49
N VAL A 142 -30.81 5.26 -0.34
CA VAL A 142 -30.77 3.81 -0.19
C VAL A 142 -32.01 3.37 0.60
N ASN A 143 -32.82 2.49 0.02
CA ASN A 143 -34.08 2.02 0.64
C ASN A 143 -35.04 3.14 1.09
N GLY A 144 -35.07 4.28 0.36
CA GLY A 144 -35.92 5.42 0.67
C GLY A 144 -35.39 6.35 1.78
N GLN A 145 -34.21 6.08 2.33
CA GLN A 145 -33.52 6.97 3.26
C GLN A 145 -32.41 7.74 2.56
N LEU A 146 -32.31 9.04 2.84
CA LEU A 146 -31.19 9.86 2.39
C LEU A 146 -29.95 9.47 3.16
N VAL A 147 -28.94 8.98 2.46
CA VAL A 147 -27.61 8.68 2.98
C VAL A 147 -26.66 9.77 2.48
N SER A 148 -25.97 10.43 3.38
CA SER A 148 -24.86 11.33 3.07
C SER A 148 -23.56 10.63 3.42
N ILE A 149 -22.64 10.51 2.46
CA ILE A 149 -21.27 10.05 2.70
C ILE A 149 -20.43 11.32 2.74
N GLU A 150 -19.74 11.50 3.84
CA GLU A 150 -18.82 12.62 4.11
C GLU A 150 -17.42 12.05 4.29
N ASP A 151 -16.43 12.94 4.43
CA ASP A 151 -15.05 12.58 4.75
C ASP A 151 -15.01 11.66 5.97
N ASP A 152 -14.28 10.57 5.86
CA ASP A 152 -14.21 9.58 6.92
C ASP A 152 -12.77 9.18 7.23
N ASN A 153 -12.56 8.68 8.43
CA ASN A 153 -11.26 8.32 8.93
C ASN A 153 -11.33 6.95 9.60
N GLY A 154 -10.31 6.14 9.41
CA GLY A 154 -10.30 4.81 9.98
C GLY A 154 -8.91 4.33 10.38
N PHE A 155 -8.90 3.28 11.21
CA PHE A 155 -7.69 2.57 11.53
C PHE A 155 -7.29 1.61 10.41
N THR A 156 -5.97 1.45 10.24
CA THR A 156 -5.44 0.46 9.30
C THR A 156 -4.55 -0.54 10.02
N LEU A 157 -4.64 -1.79 9.58
CA LEU A 157 -3.68 -2.84 9.85
C LEU A 157 -3.00 -3.18 8.54
N ASN A 158 -1.69 -3.33 8.56
CA ASN A 158 -0.97 -3.68 7.36
C ASN A 158 0.08 -4.75 7.61
N ALA A 159 0.35 -5.56 6.59
CA ALA A 159 1.45 -6.51 6.57
C ALA A 159 1.99 -6.63 5.15
N GLY A 160 3.30 -6.80 5.02
CA GLY A 160 3.93 -6.86 3.71
C GLY A 160 5.25 -7.62 3.69
N VAL A 161 5.70 -7.84 2.48
CA VAL A 161 7.00 -8.44 2.18
C VAL A 161 7.72 -7.59 1.16
N GLY A 162 9.03 -7.51 1.26
CA GLY A 162 9.81 -6.72 0.33
C GLY A 162 11.28 -7.09 0.31
N ALA A 163 12.01 -6.35 -0.49
CA ALA A 163 13.45 -6.45 -0.57
C ALA A 163 14.06 -5.06 -0.76
N LYS A 164 15.19 -4.84 -0.07
CA LYS A 164 16.08 -3.70 -0.24
C LYS A 164 17.28 -4.15 -1.06
N TYR A 165 17.71 -3.33 -2.03
CA TYR A 165 18.94 -3.54 -2.77
C TYR A 165 19.86 -2.32 -2.59
N PHE A 166 20.96 -2.49 -1.89
CA PHE A 166 21.95 -1.46 -1.67
C PHE A 166 22.86 -1.35 -2.89
N ALA A 167 22.60 -0.35 -3.73
CA ALA A 167 23.43 -0.05 -4.90
C ALA A 167 24.80 0.53 -4.47
N THR A 168 24.81 1.29 -3.38
CA THR A 168 26.00 1.76 -2.68
C THR A 168 25.81 1.57 -1.17
N ASP A 169 26.77 1.96 -0.34
CA ASP A 169 26.63 1.89 1.13
C ASP A 169 25.54 2.83 1.67
N ARG A 170 25.08 3.78 0.88
CA ARG A 170 24.08 4.79 1.27
C ARG A 170 22.81 4.77 0.41
N PHE A 171 22.97 4.50 -0.89
CA PHE A 171 21.84 4.53 -1.83
C PHE A 171 21.25 3.13 -1.99
N LEU A 172 19.94 3.04 -1.88
CA LEU A 172 19.23 1.77 -1.99
C LEU A 172 17.93 1.90 -2.79
N LEU A 173 17.57 0.79 -3.40
CA LEU A 173 16.28 0.56 -4.05
C LEU A 173 15.44 -0.35 -3.14
N ARG A 174 14.13 -0.16 -3.13
CA ARG A 174 13.19 -0.96 -2.34
C ARG A 174 12.01 -1.36 -3.21
N LEU A 175 11.67 -2.65 -3.16
CA LEU A 175 10.44 -3.20 -3.73
C LEU A 175 9.63 -3.81 -2.60
N GLU A 176 8.33 -3.53 -2.55
CA GLU A 176 7.44 -4.03 -1.51
C GLU A 176 6.07 -4.38 -2.08
N ALA A 177 5.49 -5.45 -1.57
CA ALA A 177 4.06 -5.76 -1.69
C ALA A 177 3.45 -5.75 -0.29
N ARG A 178 2.38 -5.00 -0.08
CA ARG A 178 1.72 -4.76 1.20
C ARG A 178 0.23 -5.02 1.08
N TYR A 179 -0.29 -5.81 1.98
CA TYR A 179 -1.72 -5.95 2.22
C TYR A 179 -2.13 -4.99 3.32
N ARG A 180 -3.23 -4.28 3.13
CA ARG A 180 -3.79 -3.34 4.09
C ARG A 180 -5.25 -3.65 4.33
N TYR A 181 -5.62 -3.74 5.59
CA TYR A 181 -6.99 -3.82 6.07
C TYR A 181 -7.35 -2.47 6.67
N LEU A 182 -8.46 -1.91 6.24
CA LEU A 182 -8.99 -0.62 6.68
C LEU A 182 -10.32 -0.85 7.38
N ASP A 183 -10.46 -0.32 8.58
CA ASP A 183 -11.67 -0.42 9.40
C ASP A 183 -12.24 0.98 9.65
N GLY A 184 -13.56 1.12 9.51
CA GLY A 184 -14.27 2.36 9.82
C GLY A 184 -14.23 3.45 8.74
N ILE A 185 -13.68 3.22 7.54
CA ILE A 185 -13.56 4.26 6.49
C ILE A 185 -14.85 4.50 5.71
N VAL A 186 -15.82 3.58 5.76
CA VAL A 186 -17.10 3.72 5.08
C VAL A 186 -18.22 3.12 5.91
N ASP A 187 -18.51 3.72 7.04
CA ASP A 187 -19.54 3.24 7.99
C ASP A 187 -20.93 3.03 7.35
N SER A 188 -21.20 3.68 6.22
CA SER A 188 -22.50 3.60 5.56
C SER A 188 -22.66 2.42 4.59
N PHE A 189 -21.57 1.76 4.13
CA PHE A 189 -21.63 0.72 3.09
C PHE A 189 -20.80 -0.54 3.38
N ALA A 190 -19.67 -0.44 4.06
CA ALA A 190 -18.80 -1.57 4.36
C ALA A 190 -18.13 -1.38 5.71
N SER A 191 -18.18 -2.38 6.55
CA SER A 191 -17.47 -2.36 7.85
C SER A 191 -15.96 -2.50 7.70
N SER A 192 -15.45 -2.89 6.54
CA SER A 192 -14.02 -3.04 6.30
C SER A 192 -13.68 -3.09 4.80
N LEU A 193 -12.51 -2.59 4.45
CA LEU A 193 -11.94 -2.61 3.10
C LEU A 193 -10.56 -3.24 3.14
N SER A 194 -10.25 -4.06 2.14
CA SER A 194 -8.92 -4.63 1.97
C SER A 194 -8.29 -4.13 0.67
N THR A 195 -7.01 -3.80 0.71
CA THR A 195 -6.25 -3.40 -0.48
C THR A 195 -4.90 -4.10 -0.54
N VAL A 196 -4.37 -4.23 -1.74
CA VAL A 196 -2.99 -4.68 -1.98
C VAL A 196 -2.24 -3.55 -2.66
N GLU A 197 -1.09 -3.20 -2.13
CA GLU A 197 -0.20 -2.19 -2.71
C GLU A 197 1.08 -2.84 -3.18
N THR A 198 1.59 -2.42 -4.35
CA THR A 198 2.93 -2.76 -4.80
C THR A 198 3.70 -1.48 -5.03
N THR A 199 4.83 -1.30 -4.36
CA THR A 199 5.60 -0.05 -4.40
C THR A 199 7.05 -0.28 -4.80
N LEU A 200 7.60 0.68 -5.54
CA LEU A 200 9.03 0.80 -5.83
C LEU A 200 9.53 2.12 -5.24
N GLY A 201 10.58 2.05 -4.46
CA GLY A 201 11.16 3.21 -3.78
C GLY A 201 12.65 3.35 -4.00
N VAL A 202 13.11 4.57 -3.83
CA VAL A 202 14.52 4.92 -3.72
C VAL A 202 14.77 5.47 -2.33
N GLY A 203 15.92 5.12 -1.75
CA GLY A 203 16.23 5.47 -0.38
C GLY A 203 17.69 5.86 -0.16
N TRP A 204 17.89 6.51 0.98
CA TRP A 204 19.18 6.93 1.47
C TRP A 204 19.37 6.49 2.92
N LYS A 205 20.53 5.86 3.21
CA LYS A 205 20.96 5.44 4.55
C LYS A 205 21.95 6.45 5.14
N PHE A 206 21.75 6.79 6.41
CA PHE A 206 22.63 7.65 7.22
C PHE A 206 23.37 6.87 8.28
#